data_5a126fa9ede2632aa5eb00a4fc15c6cc
#
_entry.id   5a126fa9ede2632aa5eb00a4fc15c6cc
#
_cell.length_a   1.000
_cell.length_b   1.000
_cell.length_c   1.000
_cell.angle_alpha   90.00
_cell.angle_beta   90.00
_cell.angle_gamma   90.00
#
_symmetry.space_group_name_H-M   'P 1'
#
loop_
_entity.id
_entity.type
_entity.pdbx_description
1 polymer ?
#
loop_
_entity_poly.entity_id
_entity_poly.type
_entity_poly.pdbx_seq_one_letter_code
_entity_poly.pdbx_strand_id
1 'polypeptide(L)'
;MTQSYLQRASVARSANGVTVTFPSALLVASKEDLEQFRRRVLLHTLGPLYEQGKISAGFAAQVLGCDRWELYRLLSEHGFSVIDYAENELEYEAATSRELASQIRKP
;
A
#
# COMPACT_ATOMS: atom_id res chain seq x y z
N MET A 1 -19.50 -1.51 -26.59
CA MET A 1 -19.59 -0.51 -25.52
C MET A 1 -19.82 -1.11 -24.18
N THR A 2 -20.57 -2.21 -24.10
CA THR A 2 -20.73 -2.96 -22.86
C THR A 2 -19.40 -3.47 -22.31
N GLN A 3 -18.42 -3.74 -23.18
CA GLN A 3 -17.11 -4.24 -22.76
C GLN A 3 -16.32 -3.23 -21.91
N SER A 4 -16.37 -1.94 -22.27
CA SER A 4 -15.65 -0.93 -21.47
C SER A 4 -16.27 -0.77 -20.10
N TYR A 5 -17.57 -0.99 -19.97
CA TYR A 5 -18.26 -0.99 -18.69
C TYR A 5 -17.78 -2.16 -17.81
N LEU A 6 -17.61 -3.35 -18.40
CA LEU A 6 -17.16 -4.54 -17.71
C LEU A 6 -15.68 -4.47 -17.33
N GLN A 7 -14.91 -3.58 -17.95
CA GLN A 7 -13.48 -3.44 -17.67
C GLN A 7 -13.18 -2.44 -16.56
N ARG A 8 -14.20 -1.83 -15.98
CA ARG A 8 -13.96 -0.87 -14.90
C ARG A 8 -13.53 -1.59 -13.64
N ALA A 9 -12.56 -0.98 -12.95
CA ALA A 9 -12.24 -1.42 -11.59
C ALA A 9 -13.42 -1.11 -10.67
N SER A 10 -13.63 -1.94 -9.68
CA SER A 10 -14.68 -1.74 -8.69
C SER A 10 -14.07 -1.62 -7.31
N VAL A 11 -14.75 -0.86 -6.44
CA VAL A 11 -14.30 -0.60 -5.09
C VAL A 11 -15.42 -1.01 -4.13
N ALA A 12 -15.05 -1.76 -3.10
CA ALA A 12 -16.00 -2.17 -2.07
C ALA A 12 -15.39 -1.88 -0.70
N ARG A 13 -16.22 -1.43 0.22
CA ARG A 13 -15.80 -1.17 1.58
C ARG A 13 -16.46 -2.14 2.53
N SER A 14 -15.68 -2.71 3.43
CA SER A 14 -16.17 -3.55 4.50
C SER A 14 -15.78 -2.94 5.85
N ALA A 15 -16.24 -3.55 6.95
CA ALA A 15 -15.90 -3.08 8.29
C ALA A 15 -14.39 -3.06 8.53
N ASN A 16 -13.66 -3.97 7.90
CA ASN A 16 -12.23 -4.16 8.15
C ASN A 16 -11.33 -3.72 7.02
N GLY A 17 -11.88 -3.13 5.97
CA GLY A 17 -11.00 -2.75 4.89
C GLY A 17 -11.68 -2.22 3.66
N VAL A 18 -10.86 -1.97 2.66
CA VAL A 18 -11.28 -1.51 1.34
C VAL A 18 -10.73 -2.49 0.32
N THR A 19 -11.57 -2.96 -0.57
CA THR A 19 -11.17 -3.88 -1.62
C THR A 19 -11.31 -3.20 -2.96
N VAL A 20 -10.28 -3.30 -3.78
CA VAL A 20 -10.30 -2.82 -5.17
C VAL A 20 -10.15 -4.04 -6.07
N THR A 21 -11.07 -4.19 -6.99
CA THR A 21 -11.02 -5.30 -7.94
C THR A 21 -10.65 -4.76 -9.30
N PHE A 22 -9.54 -5.23 -9.84
CA PHE A 22 -9.07 -4.86 -11.17
C PHE A 22 -9.48 -5.89 -12.19
N PRO A 23 -9.71 -5.50 -13.45
CA PRO A 23 -9.91 -6.48 -14.51
C PRO A 23 -8.71 -7.41 -14.64
N SER A 24 -8.94 -8.70 -14.78
CA SER A 24 -7.85 -9.68 -14.88
C SER A 24 -6.96 -9.43 -16.10
N ALA A 25 -7.48 -8.74 -17.11
CA ALA A 25 -6.69 -8.37 -18.28
C ALA A 25 -5.43 -7.58 -17.94
N LEU A 26 -5.43 -6.89 -16.78
CA LEU A 26 -4.26 -6.12 -16.36
C LEU A 26 -3.09 -7.02 -15.98
N LEU A 27 -3.35 -8.22 -15.47
CA LEU A 27 -2.28 -9.18 -15.19
C LEU A 27 -1.61 -9.65 -16.48
N VAL A 28 -2.41 -9.88 -17.52
CA VAL A 28 -1.88 -10.27 -18.82
C VAL A 28 -1.06 -9.14 -19.42
N ALA A 29 -1.58 -7.92 -19.37
CA ALA A 29 -0.90 -6.75 -19.91
C ALA A 29 0.42 -6.46 -19.22
N SER A 30 0.47 -6.62 -17.90
CA SER A 30 1.66 -6.33 -17.11
C SER A 30 2.67 -7.47 -17.13
N LYS A 31 2.25 -8.67 -17.53
CA LYS A 31 3.08 -9.89 -17.52
C LYS A 31 3.59 -10.21 -16.11
N GLU A 32 2.77 -9.92 -15.12
CA GLU A 32 3.07 -10.19 -13.71
C GLU A 32 2.21 -11.33 -13.20
N ASP A 33 2.73 -12.07 -12.21
CA ASP A 33 1.87 -12.97 -11.46
C ASP A 33 1.07 -12.16 -10.43
N LEU A 34 0.14 -12.81 -9.75
CA LEU A 34 -0.76 -12.13 -8.82
C LEU A 34 0.00 -11.43 -7.69
N GLU A 35 1.02 -12.07 -7.13
CA GLU A 35 1.78 -11.50 -6.02
C GLU A 35 2.62 -10.31 -6.46
N GLN A 36 3.22 -10.38 -7.64
CA GLN A 36 3.97 -9.25 -8.19
C GLN A 36 3.05 -8.05 -8.41
N PHE A 37 1.87 -8.31 -8.97
CA PHE A 37 0.87 -7.27 -9.21
C PHE A 37 0.40 -6.64 -7.91
N ARG A 38 0.09 -7.46 -6.92
CA ARG A 38 -0.32 -7.00 -5.59
C ARG A 38 0.74 -6.07 -4.98
N ARG A 39 1.98 -6.51 -5.01
CA ARG A 39 3.09 -5.75 -4.42
C ARG A 39 3.27 -4.39 -5.11
N ARG A 40 3.21 -4.39 -6.42
CA ARG A 40 3.37 -3.15 -7.19
C ARG A 40 2.24 -2.17 -6.90
N VAL A 41 1.00 -2.64 -6.88
CA VAL A 41 -0.15 -1.78 -6.58
C VAL A 41 -0.04 -1.21 -5.18
N LEU A 42 0.34 -2.03 -4.20
CA LEU A 42 0.51 -1.57 -2.82
C LEU A 42 1.62 -0.54 -2.71
N LEU A 43 2.75 -0.76 -3.38
CA LEU A 43 3.85 0.19 -3.34
C LEU A 43 3.44 1.55 -3.91
N HIS A 44 2.66 1.56 -4.98
CA HIS A 44 2.20 2.82 -5.57
C HIS A 44 1.14 3.51 -4.72
N THR A 45 0.50 2.79 -3.81
CA THR A 45 -0.41 3.38 -2.84
C THR A 45 0.33 3.85 -1.59
N LEU A 46 1.20 3.00 -1.07
CA LEU A 46 1.92 3.28 0.19
C LEU A 46 3.04 4.30 0.02
N GLY A 47 3.72 4.27 -1.13
CA GLY A 47 4.87 5.15 -1.37
C GLY A 47 4.58 6.62 -1.17
N PRO A 48 3.59 7.19 -1.87
CA PRO A 48 3.24 8.59 -1.70
C PRO A 48 2.81 8.94 -0.28
N LEU A 49 2.07 8.05 0.37
CA LEU A 49 1.62 8.27 1.75
C LEU A 49 2.81 8.30 2.71
N TYR A 50 3.78 7.41 2.49
CA TYR A 50 4.99 7.40 3.29
C TYR A 50 5.82 8.67 3.06
N GLU A 51 6.01 9.06 1.79
CA GLU A 51 6.76 10.27 1.46
C GLU A 51 6.14 11.52 2.07
N GLN A 52 4.82 11.56 2.15
CA GLN A 52 4.09 12.69 2.72
C GLN A 52 4.02 12.65 4.25
N GLY A 53 4.59 11.63 4.86
CA GLY A 53 4.55 11.49 6.30
C GLY A 53 3.20 11.09 6.87
N LYS A 54 2.32 10.57 6.04
CA LYS A 54 0.97 10.17 6.48
C LYS A 54 0.93 8.79 7.08
N ILE A 55 1.90 7.95 6.77
CA ILE A 55 2.05 6.62 7.37
C ILE A 55 3.53 6.41 7.68
N SER A 56 3.80 5.57 8.68
CA SER A 56 5.16 5.20 9.04
C SER A 56 5.68 4.06 8.16
N ALA A 57 7.00 3.89 8.16
CA ALA A 57 7.62 2.77 7.46
C ALA A 57 7.17 1.43 8.04
N GLY A 58 7.05 1.35 9.37
CA GLY A 58 6.60 0.12 10.02
C GLY A 58 5.20 -0.28 9.60
N PHE A 59 4.29 0.71 9.54
CA PHE A 59 2.92 0.45 9.09
C PHE A 59 2.90 0.00 7.63
N ALA A 60 3.63 0.71 6.77
CA ALA A 60 3.69 0.36 5.36
C ALA A 60 4.24 -1.05 5.15
N ALA A 61 5.28 -1.41 5.90
CA ALA A 61 5.88 -2.75 5.84
C ALA A 61 4.87 -3.83 6.25
N GLN A 62 4.08 -3.57 7.29
CA GLN A 62 3.04 -4.49 7.74
C GLN A 62 1.99 -4.72 6.66
N VAL A 63 1.52 -3.65 6.03
CA VAL A 63 0.53 -3.74 4.96
C VAL A 63 1.08 -4.53 3.79
N LEU A 64 2.34 -4.29 3.44
CA LEU A 64 2.99 -4.98 2.32
C LEU A 64 3.32 -6.43 2.65
N GLY A 65 3.51 -6.74 3.92
CA GLY A 65 3.85 -8.09 4.38
C GLY A 65 5.34 -8.37 4.34
N CYS A 66 6.17 -7.38 4.63
CA CYS A 66 7.61 -7.52 4.62
C CYS A 66 8.22 -6.78 5.81
N ASP A 67 9.54 -6.90 5.98
CA ASP A 67 10.23 -6.12 7.00
C ASP A 67 10.57 -4.73 6.47
N ARG A 68 11.05 -3.88 7.38
CA ARG A 68 11.34 -2.48 7.06
C ARG A 68 12.43 -2.33 6.00
N TRP A 69 13.45 -3.17 6.06
CA TRP A 69 14.58 -3.10 5.11
C TRP A 69 14.13 -3.47 3.70
N GLU A 70 13.30 -4.49 3.58
CA GLU A 70 12.71 -4.88 2.32
C GLU A 70 11.82 -3.77 1.77
N LEU A 71 11.05 -3.12 2.64
CA LEU A 71 10.23 -1.98 2.25
C LEU A 71 11.08 -0.87 1.64
N TYR A 72 12.19 -0.51 2.30
CA TYR A 72 13.07 0.55 1.81
C TYR A 72 13.64 0.21 0.44
N ARG A 73 14.04 -1.04 0.28
CA ARG A 73 14.56 -1.52 -1.01
C ARG A 73 13.51 -1.39 -2.11
N LEU A 74 12.30 -1.83 -1.83
CA LEU A 74 11.20 -1.80 -2.80
C LEU A 74 10.78 -0.37 -3.13
N LEU A 75 10.72 0.50 -2.14
CA LEU A 75 10.40 1.91 -2.40
C LEU A 75 11.45 2.56 -3.29
N SER A 76 12.73 2.31 -3.00
CA SER A 76 13.82 2.85 -3.82
C SER A 76 13.77 2.35 -5.24
N GLU A 77 13.49 1.06 -5.43
CA GLU A 77 13.38 0.47 -6.76
C GLU A 77 12.26 1.10 -7.58
N HIS A 78 11.21 1.57 -6.90
CA HIS A 78 10.06 2.17 -7.57
C HIS A 78 10.10 3.70 -7.58
N GLY A 79 11.26 4.28 -7.23
CA GLY A 79 11.48 5.71 -7.36
C GLY A 79 10.95 6.55 -6.23
N PHE A 80 10.58 5.94 -5.11
CA PHE A 80 10.11 6.68 -3.95
C PHE A 80 11.28 7.03 -3.03
N SER A 81 11.19 8.19 -2.39
CA SER A 81 12.21 8.64 -1.45
C SER A 81 12.14 7.84 -0.17
N VAL A 82 13.30 7.42 0.30
CA VAL A 82 13.43 6.74 1.59
C VAL A 82 14.11 7.69 2.55
N ILE A 83 13.46 7.96 3.67
CA ILE A 83 13.96 8.87 4.68
C ILE A 83 14.31 8.05 5.93
N ASP A 84 15.55 8.19 6.39
CA ASP A 84 16.01 7.50 7.58
C ASP A 84 15.76 8.36 8.81
N TYR A 85 14.74 8.02 9.55
CA TYR A 85 14.36 8.73 10.77
C TYR A 85 14.71 7.92 12.03
N ALA A 86 15.82 7.28 12.05
CA ALA A 86 16.22 6.30 13.04
C ALA A 86 15.55 6.38 14.43
N GLU A 87 15.71 7.49 15.15
CA GLU A 87 15.15 7.63 16.50
C GLU A 87 13.74 8.20 16.51
N ASN A 88 13.52 9.23 15.71
CA ASN A 88 12.22 9.89 15.64
C ASN A 88 11.16 9.00 15.04
N GLU A 89 11.55 8.10 14.17
CA GLU A 89 10.63 7.21 13.49
C GLU A 89 9.95 6.23 14.45
N LEU A 90 10.64 5.79 15.49
CA LEU A 90 10.03 4.86 16.45
C LEU A 90 8.83 5.47 17.16
N GLU A 91 8.94 6.70 17.62
CA GLU A 91 7.82 7.38 18.27
C GLU A 91 6.71 7.67 17.25
N TYR A 92 7.10 8.12 16.08
CA TYR A 92 6.16 8.42 15.01
C TYR A 92 5.39 7.17 14.60
N GLU A 93 6.07 6.05 14.45
CA GLU A 93 5.42 4.78 14.10
C GLU A 93 4.40 4.35 15.14
N ALA A 94 4.76 4.43 16.41
CA ALA A 94 3.85 4.01 17.48
C ALA A 94 2.58 4.86 17.48
N ALA A 95 2.71 6.17 17.33
CA ALA A 95 1.58 7.09 17.32
C ALA A 95 0.73 6.89 16.06
N THR A 96 1.39 6.82 14.89
CA THR A 96 0.69 6.69 13.62
C THR A 96 -0.04 5.36 13.52
N SER A 97 0.59 4.27 13.92
CA SER A 97 -0.02 2.96 13.87
C SER A 97 -1.22 2.86 14.80
N ARG A 98 -1.13 3.44 15.98
CA ARG A 98 -2.26 3.47 16.92
C ARG A 98 -3.42 4.30 16.37
N GLU A 99 -3.13 5.44 15.81
CA GLU A 99 -4.15 6.30 15.23
C GLU A 99 -4.86 5.60 14.07
N LEU A 100 -4.10 5.01 13.16
CA LEU A 100 -4.67 4.31 12.02
C LEU A 100 -5.49 3.10 12.46
N ALA A 101 -5.00 2.33 13.43
CA ALA A 101 -5.73 1.19 13.96
C ALA A 101 -7.03 1.64 14.62
N SER A 102 -7.00 2.76 15.35
CA SER A 102 -8.18 3.34 15.98
C SER A 102 -9.22 3.75 14.94
N GLN A 103 -8.79 4.38 13.85
CA GLN A 103 -9.67 4.78 12.77
C GLN A 103 -10.31 3.58 12.06
N ILE A 104 -9.55 2.51 11.90
CA ILE A 104 -10.03 1.29 11.25
C ILE A 104 -11.10 0.62 12.12
N ARG A 105 -10.94 0.66 13.45
CA ARG A 105 -11.86 0.01 14.37
C ARG A 105 -13.18 0.76 14.55
N LYS A 106 -13.23 2.02 14.23
CA LYS A 106 -14.46 2.80 14.34
C LYS A 106 -15.42 2.44 13.22
N PRO A 107 -16.68 2.13 13.53
CA PRO A 107 -17.67 1.79 12.51
C PRO A 107 -18.01 2.96 11.60
#